data_e4022c1ed3fc176f9c0c2cbce5f0a15b
#
_entry.id   e4022c1ed3fc176f9c0c2cbce5f0a15b
#
_cell.length_a   1.000
_cell.length_b   1.000
_cell.length_c   1.000
_cell.angle_alpha   90.00
_cell.angle_beta   90.00
_cell.angle_gamma   90.00
#
_symmetry.space_group_name_H-M   'P 1'
#
loop_
_entity.id
_entity.type
_entity.pdbx_description
1 polymer ?
#
loop_
_entity_poly.entity_id
_entity_poly.type
_entity_poly.pdbx_seq_one_letter_code
_entity_poly.pdbx_strand_id
1 'polypeptide(L)'
;MTTLIKTDAKLGEGAEAQAGQTVIVHYTGWLYDESAPENKGKKFDSSLDRNEPFDFPLGGGRVIKGWDEGVQGMKEGGQRTLIIPPEMGYGPRGAGGVIPPNATLVFDVKLLKVIRTECIDTKVGEGEEAQAGQHVTVHYTGWLFDKNAEGNKGTKFDSSVDRDEPFEFPLGMGHVIQGWDIGVQGMKVGGQRTLIIPAEMGYGRRGAGGVIPGNATLVFEVELLGVQ
;
A
#
# COMPACT_ATOMS: atom_id res chain seq x y z
N MET A 1 -31.21 3.89 5.01
CA MET A 1 -29.91 4.61 4.91
C MET A 1 -29.32 4.25 3.56
N THR A 2 -29.02 5.24 2.73
CA THR A 2 -28.52 5.01 1.34
C THR A 2 -27.11 5.58 1.13
N THR A 3 -26.49 6.13 2.18
CA THR A 3 -25.18 6.78 2.10
C THR A 3 -24.20 6.19 3.11
N LEU A 4 -22.95 6.04 2.69
CA LEU A 4 -21.83 5.68 3.58
C LEU A 4 -21.59 6.80 4.60
N ILE A 5 -21.59 6.47 5.88
CA ILE A 5 -21.23 7.40 6.95
C ILE A 5 -19.84 7.03 7.47
N LYS A 6 -18.99 8.04 7.61
CA LYS A 6 -17.61 7.93 8.10
C LYS A 6 -17.46 8.81 9.35
N THR A 7 -17.04 8.25 10.45
CA THR A 7 -16.81 9.01 11.70
C THR A 7 -15.44 8.66 12.25
N ASP A 8 -14.53 9.63 12.28
CA ASP A 8 -13.19 9.43 12.85
C ASP A 8 -13.27 9.48 14.37
N ALA A 9 -12.99 8.35 15.02
CA ALA A 9 -12.84 8.26 16.47
C ALA A 9 -11.44 8.75 16.90
N LYS A 10 -10.45 8.56 16.00
CA LYS A 10 -9.09 9.06 16.16
C LYS A 10 -8.50 9.38 14.80
N LEU A 11 -7.93 10.58 14.67
CA LEU A 11 -7.10 10.91 13.51
C LEU A 11 -5.73 10.29 13.67
N GLY A 12 -5.21 9.67 12.60
CA GLY A 12 -3.84 9.19 12.56
C GLY A 12 -2.86 10.31 12.19
N GLU A 13 -1.57 10.05 12.40
CA GLU A 13 -0.48 11.01 12.12
C GLU A 13 0.46 10.52 10.99
N GLY A 14 0.38 9.22 10.64
CA GLY A 14 1.22 8.62 9.61
C GLY A 14 0.72 8.85 8.18
N ALA A 15 1.14 7.96 7.28
CA ALA A 15 0.79 8.03 5.85
C ALA A 15 -0.72 7.95 5.63
N GLU A 16 -1.22 8.73 4.67
CA GLU A 16 -2.61 8.72 4.25
C GLU A 16 -2.87 7.59 3.25
N ALA A 17 -3.95 6.85 3.46
CA ALA A 17 -4.38 5.77 2.58
C ALA A 17 -5.05 6.31 1.31
N GLN A 18 -4.50 5.97 0.15
CA GLN A 18 -4.98 6.38 -1.17
C GLN A 18 -5.34 5.15 -2.01
N ALA A 19 -6.27 5.34 -2.96
CA ALA A 19 -6.61 4.29 -3.92
C ALA A 19 -5.36 3.80 -4.67
N GLY A 20 -5.28 2.49 -4.91
CA GLY A 20 -4.13 1.84 -5.55
C GLY A 20 -3.05 1.36 -4.59
N GLN A 21 -3.08 1.78 -3.33
CA GLN A 21 -2.15 1.29 -2.31
C GLN A 21 -2.71 0.08 -1.58
N THR A 22 -1.83 -0.78 -1.07
CA THR A 22 -2.23 -1.84 -0.13
C THR A 22 -2.22 -1.27 1.29
N VAL A 23 -3.28 -1.53 2.04
CA VAL A 23 -3.45 -1.11 3.44
C VAL A 23 -3.56 -2.31 4.35
N ILE A 24 -3.05 -2.17 5.57
CA ILE A 24 -3.15 -3.17 6.63
C ILE A 24 -4.00 -2.58 7.75
N VAL A 25 -5.07 -3.28 8.12
CA VAL A 25 -6.03 -2.83 9.12
C VAL A 25 -6.33 -3.88 10.17
N HIS A 26 -6.74 -3.44 11.35
CA HIS A 26 -7.61 -4.21 12.22
C HIS A 26 -9.04 -3.70 12.10
N TYR A 27 -9.99 -4.61 12.23
CA TYR A 27 -11.41 -4.26 12.19
C TYR A 27 -12.27 -5.15 13.09
N THR A 28 -13.43 -4.63 13.43
CA THR A 28 -14.56 -5.39 13.96
C THR A 28 -15.82 -4.96 13.24
N GLY A 29 -16.67 -5.91 12.86
CA GLY A 29 -17.92 -5.70 12.14
C GLY A 29 -19.14 -6.18 12.89
N TRP A 30 -20.20 -5.37 12.86
CA TRP A 30 -21.50 -5.64 13.47
C TRP A 30 -22.64 -5.40 12.47
N LEU A 31 -23.73 -6.09 12.66
CA LEU A 31 -25.01 -5.72 12.07
C LEU A 31 -25.47 -4.41 12.71
N TYR A 32 -25.96 -3.48 11.88
CA TYR A 32 -26.54 -2.23 12.38
C TYR A 32 -27.82 -2.50 13.17
N ASP A 33 -27.92 -1.93 14.37
CA ASP A 33 -29.08 -2.02 15.24
C ASP A 33 -29.29 -0.68 15.96
N GLU A 34 -30.37 0.04 15.61
CA GLU A 34 -30.70 1.35 16.19
C GLU A 34 -30.90 1.31 17.71
N SER A 35 -31.27 0.14 18.26
CA SER A 35 -31.49 -0.03 19.70
C SER A 35 -30.20 -0.33 20.48
N ALA A 36 -29.14 -0.65 19.79
CA ALA A 36 -27.86 -0.98 20.41
C ALA A 36 -26.98 0.27 20.61
N PRO A 37 -26.10 0.27 21.62
CA PRO A 37 -25.10 1.33 21.79
C PRO A 37 -24.25 1.51 20.53
N GLU A 38 -24.06 2.76 20.09
CA GLU A 38 -23.31 3.11 18.87
C GLU A 38 -23.84 2.41 17.60
N ASN A 39 -25.11 1.97 17.61
CA ASN A 39 -25.76 1.18 16.56
C ASN A 39 -25.06 -0.17 16.28
N LYS A 40 -24.25 -0.67 17.19
CA LYS A 40 -23.47 -1.92 17.09
C LYS A 40 -24.30 -3.09 17.65
N GLY A 41 -25.04 -3.75 16.80
CA GLY A 41 -25.82 -4.94 17.11
C GLY A 41 -24.97 -6.20 17.21
N LYS A 42 -25.41 -7.28 16.57
CA LYS A 42 -24.68 -8.55 16.60
C LYS A 42 -23.35 -8.46 15.85
N LYS A 43 -22.24 -8.74 16.56
CA LYS A 43 -20.91 -8.90 15.97
C LYS A 43 -20.91 -10.12 15.04
N PHE A 44 -20.38 -9.96 13.81
CA PHE A 44 -20.27 -11.08 12.86
C PHE A 44 -18.84 -11.41 12.49
N ASP A 45 -17.89 -10.47 12.62
CA ASP A 45 -16.47 -10.75 12.32
C ASP A 45 -15.54 -9.77 13.05
N SER A 46 -14.31 -10.21 13.32
CA SER A 46 -13.27 -9.36 13.89
C SER A 46 -11.86 -9.93 13.62
N SER A 47 -10.98 -9.13 13.06
CA SER A 47 -9.56 -9.45 12.92
C SER A 47 -8.83 -9.44 14.27
N LEU A 48 -9.34 -8.69 15.25
CA LEU A 48 -8.80 -8.64 16.61
C LEU A 48 -9.01 -9.95 17.34
N ASP A 49 -10.17 -10.62 17.16
CA ASP A 49 -10.47 -11.89 17.79
C ASP A 49 -9.49 -13.00 17.34
N ARG A 50 -8.98 -12.88 16.09
CA ARG A 50 -7.99 -13.79 15.51
C ARG A 50 -6.55 -13.35 15.74
N ASN A 51 -6.35 -12.12 16.24
CA ASN A 51 -5.05 -11.44 16.31
C ASN A 51 -4.30 -11.46 14.95
N GLU A 52 -5.04 -11.35 13.86
CA GLU A 52 -4.53 -11.41 12.49
C GLU A 52 -5.00 -10.17 11.73
N PRO A 53 -4.13 -9.20 11.47
CA PRO A 53 -4.45 -8.05 10.64
C PRO A 53 -4.89 -8.46 9.23
N PHE A 54 -5.73 -7.65 8.63
CA PHE A 54 -6.22 -7.87 7.28
C PHE A 54 -5.61 -6.85 6.32
N ASP A 55 -5.03 -7.33 5.23
CA ASP A 55 -4.47 -6.52 4.16
C ASP A 55 -5.31 -6.61 2.89
N PHE A 56 -5.45 -5.48 2.19
CA PHE A 56 -6.15 -5.43 0.91
C PHE A 56 -5.71 -4.24 0.06
N PRO A 57 -5.77 -4.37 -1.30
CA PRO A 57 -5.57 -3.24 -2.21
C PRO A 57 -6.79 -2.32 -2.17
N LEU A 58 -6.59 -1.08 -1.71
CA LEU A 58 -7.62 -0.06 -1.54
C LEU A 58 -8.10 0.48 -2.88
N GLY A 59 -9.41 0.57 -3.07
CA GLY A 59 -10.02 1.03 -4.33
C GLY A 59 -9.97 0.00 -5.46
N GLY A 60 -9.50 -1.22 -5.18
CA GLY A 60 -9.33 -2.28 -6.18
C GLY A 60 -10.55 -3.21 -6.36
N GLY A 61 -11.68 -2.95 -5.67
CA GLY A 61 -12.86 -3.81 -5.72
C GLY A 61 -12.63 -5.20 -5.12
N ARG A 62 -11.63 -5.37 -4.25
CA ARG A 62 -11.34 -6.64 -3.58
C ARG A 62 -12.08 -6.80 -2.27
N VAL A 63 -12.63 -5.72 -1.76
CA VAL A 63 -13.46 -5.62 -0.57
C VAL A 63 -14.79 -4.97 -0.94
N ILE A 64 -15.76 -4.93 0.01
CA ILE A 64 -17.02 -4.25 -0.23
C ILE A 64 -16.78 -2.76 -0.51
N LYS A 65 -17.63 -2.16 -1.35
CA LYS A 65 -17.50 -0.76 -1.79
C LYS A 65 -17.40 0.23 -0.62
N GLY A 66 -18.15 -0.03 0.45
CA GLY A 66 -18.10 0.78 1.67
C GLY A 66 -16.72 0.81 2.34
N TRP A 67 -15.90 -0.22 2.18
CA TRP A 67 -14.51 -0.25 2.63
C TRP A 67 -13.58 0.47 1.66
N ASP A 68 -13.71 0.19 0.36
CA ASP A 68 -12.89 0.86 -0.66
C ASP A 68 -13.02 2.40 -0.60
N GLU A 69 -14.23 2.90 -0.33
CA GLU A 69 -14.47 4.34 -0.18
C GLU A 69 -14.26 4.82 1.26
N GLY A 70 -14.54 3.95 2.24
CA GLY A 70 -14.55 4.30 3.66
C GLY A 70 -13.16 4.48 4.26
N VAL A 71 -12.20 3.66 3.83
CA VAL A 71 -10.82 3.67 4.35
C VAL A 71 -9.96 4.74 3.68
N GLN A 72 -10.32 5.18 2.46
CA GLN A 72 -9.61 6.27 1.80
C GLN A 72 -9.56 7.52 2.67
N GLY A 73 -8.40 8.19 2.69
CA GLY A 73 -8.14 9.38 3.50
C GLY A 73 -7.89 9.11 4.98
N MET A 74 -7.94 7.85 5.45
CA MET A 74 -7.43 7.52 6.79
C MET A 74 -5.92 7.66 6.82
N LYS A 75 -5.38 8.06 7.97
CA LYS A 75 -3.93 8.07 8.22
C LYS A 75 -3.54 6.93 9.15
N GLU A 76 -2.34 6.40 9.00
CA GLU A 76 -1.80 5.36 9.88
C GLU A 76 -1.92 5.76 11.35
N GLY A 77 -2.36 4.80 12.18
CA GLY A 77 -2.70 5.00 13.58
C GLY A 77 -4.11 5.55 13.84
N GLY A 78 -4.83 5.93 12.78
CA GLY A 78 -6.21 6.41 12.84
C GLY A 78 -7.22 5.30 13.09
N GLN A 79 -8.38 5.68 13.61
CA GLN A 79 -9.53 4.80 13.84
C GLN A 79 -10.79 5.48 13.30
N ARG A 80 -11.57 4.73 12.54
CA ARG A 80 -12.78 5.21 11.88
C ARG A 80 -13.92 4.20 12.02
N THR A 81 -15.09 4.70 12.36
CA THR A 81 -16.34 3.93 12.28
C THR A 81 -16.98 4.17 10.92
N LEU A 82 -17.34 3.09 10.24
CA LEU A 82 -18.06 3.10 8.96
C LEU A 82 -19.45 2.53 9.16
N ILE A 83 -20.50 3.27 8.75
CA ILE A 83 -21.85 2.71 8.63
C ILE A 83 -22.11 2.56 7.13
N ILE A 84 -22.26 1.30 6.70
CA ILE A 84 -22.26 0.91 5.29
C ILE A 84 -23.67 0.42 4.92
N PRO A 85 -24.37 1.12 4.00
CA PRO A 85 -25.65 0.67 3.52
C PRO A 85 -25.53 -0.60 2.68
N PRO A 86 -26.60 -1.38 2.50
CA PRO A 86 -26.57 -2.65 1.80
C PRO A 86 -25.96 -2.59 0.40
N GLU A 87 -26.23 -1.51 -0.36
CA GLU A 87 -25.75 -1.32 -1.74
C GLU A 87 -24.22 -1.17 -1.82
N MET A 88 -23.59 -0.78 -0.73
CA MET A 88 -22.14 -0.65 -0.61
C MET A 88 -21.52 -1.79 0.24
N GLY A 89 -22.37 -2.71 0.72
CA GLY A 89 -22.02 -3.90 1.47
C GLY A 89 -22.26 -5.18 0.67
N TYR A 90 -23.06 -6.09 1.25
CA TYR A 90 -23.34 -7.40 0.65
C TYR A 90 -24.71 -7.48 -0.06
N GLY A 91 -25.45 -6.36 -0.13
CA GLY A 91 -26.67 -6.24 -0.90
C GLY A 91 -27.78 -7.24 -0.55
N PRO A 92 -28.61 -7.60 -1.53
CA PRO A 92 -29.78 -8.47 -1.32
C PRO A 92 -29.42 -9.94 -1.06
N ARG A 93 -28.15 -10.33 -1.21
CA ARG A 93 -27.71 -11.72 -0.98
C ARG A 93 -27.20 -11.95 0.44
N GLY A 94 -26.76 -10.90 1.15
CA GLY A 94 -26.04 -11.08 2.41
C GLY A 94 -24.74 -11.86 2.23
N ALA A 95 -24.16 -12.37 3.30
CA ALA A 95 -22.93 -13.13 3.24
C ALA A 95 -22.78 -14.16 4.39
N GLY A 96 -22.20 -15.31 4.05
CA GLY A 96 -21.73 -16.32 5.00
C GLY A 96 -22.76 -16.87 6.00
N GLY A 97 -24.07 -16.68 5.75
CA GLY A 97 -25.13 -17.08 6.68
C GLY A 97 -25.18 -16.24 7.98
N VAL A 98 -24.25 -15.29 8.16
CA VAL A 98 -24.17 -14.42 9.35
C VAL A 98 -24.59 -12.99 9.05
N ILE A 99 -24.52 -12.55 7.80
CA ILE A 99 -24.98 -11.25 7.33
C ILE A 99 -26.26 -11.45 6.53
N PRO A 100 -27.43 -10.97 7.04
CA PRO A 100 -28.70 -11.12 6.36
C PRO A 100 -28.75 -10.35 5.03
N PRO A 101 -29.71 -10.68 4.14
CA PRO A 101 -30.03 -9.83 3.00
C PRO A 101 -30.37 -8.40 3.40
N ASN A 102 -29.88 -7.45 2.63
CA ASN A 102 -30.12 -6.00 2.82
C ASN A 102 -29.69 -5.48 4.20
N ALA A 103 -28.70 -6.08 4.84
CA ALA A 103 -28.17 -5.62 6.11
C ALA A 103 -27.32 -4.35 5.92
N THR A 104 -27.60 -3.34 6.76
CA THR A 104 -26.66 -2.24 7.02
C THR A 104 -25.60 -2.74 8.00
N LEU A 105 -24.34 -2.38 7.76
CA LEU A 105 -23.21 -2.85 8.53
C LEU A 105 -22.54 -1.71 9.28
N VAL A 106 -21.98 -2.00 10.45
CA VAL A 106 -21.12 -1.09 11.20
C VAL A 106 -19.75 -1.73 11.32
N PHE A 107 -18.70 -0.99 10.98
CA PHE A 107 -17.32 -1.43 11.17
C PHE A 107 -16.54 -0.38 11.96
N ASP A 108 -15.80 -0.81 12.97
CA ASP A 108 -14.67 -0.04 13.46
C ASP A 108 -13.42 -0.52 12.75
N VAL A 109 -12.71 0.41 12.12
CA VAL A 109 -11.49 0.13 11.36
C VAL A 109 -10.35 0.93 11.97
N LYS A 110 -9.24 0.26 12.28
CA LYS A 110 -7.97 0.87 12.67
C LYS A 110 -6.96 0.66 11.54
N LEU A 111 -6.50 1.74 10.94
CA LEU A 111 -5.44 1.68 9.94
C LEU A 111 -4.08 1.51 10.63
N LEU A 112 -3.42 0.38 10.37
CA LEU A 112 -2.13 0.04 10.95
C LEU A 112 -0.98 0.53 10.08
N LYS A 113 -1.07 0.28 8.75
CA LYS A 113 0.00 0.59 7.80
C LYS A 113 -0.54 0.82 6.40
N VAL A 114 0.10 1.73 5.69
CA VAL A 114 -0.04 1.92 4.23
C VAL A 114 1.24 1.38 3.58
N ILE A 115 1.10 0.37 2.73
CA ILE A 115 2.22 -0.21 1.99
C ILE A 115 2.57 0.74 0.84
N ARG A 116 3.78 1.27 0.87
CA ARG A 116 4.29 2.22 -0.11
C ARG A 116 5.81 2.10 -0.23
N THR A 117 6.33 2.47 -1.39
CA THR A 117 7.76 2.75 -1.54
C THR A 117 8.10 4.07 -0.85
N GLU A 118 9.13 4.09 -0.01
CA GLU A 118 9.70 5.33 0.49
C GLU A 118 10.71 5.85 -0.52
N CYS A 119 10.57 7.12 -0.89
CA CYS A 119 11.43 7.80 -1.86
C CYS A 119 12.16 8.93 -1.15
N ILE A 120 13.50 8.87 -1.12
CA ILE A 120 14.35 9.87 -0.46
C ILE A 120 15.32 10.42 -1.50
N ASP A 121 15.08 11.67 -1.96
CA ASP A 121 15.98 12.34 -2.88
C ASP A 121 17.27 12.73 -2.15
N THR A 122 18.39 12.12 -2.56
CA THR A 122 19.73 12.44 -2.09
C THR A 122 20.37 13.53 -2.93
N LYS A 123 19.94 13.64 -4.19
CA LYS A 123 20.28 14.72 -5.12
C LYS A 123 19.12 14.98 -6.06
N VAL A 124 18.68 16.23 -6.17
CA VAL A 124 17.69 16.63 -7.15
C VAL A 124 18.39 16.93 -8.48
N GLY A 125 17.96 16.28 -9.56
CA GLY A 125 18.46 16.55 -10.91
C GLY A 125 17.90 17.86 -11.49
N GLU A 126 18.56 18.37 -12.54
CA GLU A 126 18.17 19.61 -13.23
C GLU A 126 17.62 19.33 -14.65
N GLY A 127 17.71 18.08 -15.13
CA GLY A 127 17.26 17.69 -16.46
C GLY A 127 15.76 17.37 -16.54
N GLU A 128 15.37 16.66 -17.60
CA GLU A 128 14.00 16.24 -17.86
C GLU A 128 13.44 15.36 -16.76
N GLU A 129 12.15 15.53 -16.45
CA GLU A 129 11.46 14.75 -15.42
C GLU A 129 10.91 13.44 -15.99
N ALA A 130 11.16 12.35 -15.31
CA ALA A 130 10.67 11.02 -15.68
C ALA A 130 9.17 10.88 -15.43
N GLN A 131 8.42 10.56 -16.47
CA GLN A 131 6.96 10.38 -16.44
C GLN A 131 6.57 8.96 -16.89
N ALA A 132 5.43 8.47 -16.39
CA ALA A 132 4.90 7.18 -16.83
C ALA A 132 4.71 7.14 -18.35
N GLY A 133 5.08 6.01 -18.97
CA GLY A 133 5.04 5.80 -20.42
C GLY A 133 6.32 6.15 -21.15
N GLN A 134 7.28 6.83 -20.52
CA GLN A 134 8.58 7.14 -21.11
C GLN A 134 9.58 5.99 -20.86
N HIS A 135 10.59 5.88 -21.73
CA HIS A 135 11.77 5.05 -21.47
C HIS A 135 12.76 5.82 -20.61
N VAL A 136 13.25 5.18 -19.56
CA VAL A 136 14.24 5.76 -18.65
C VAL A 136 15.50 4.91 -18.64
N THR A 137 16.65 5.60 -18.55
CA THR A 137 17.96 5.00 -18.39
C THR A 137 18.49 5.34 -17.01
N VAL A 138 18.87 4.33 -16.22
CA VAL A 138 19.33 4.50 -14.84
C VAL A 138 20.61 3.72 -14.55
N HIS A 139 21.40 4.23 -13.59
CA HIS A 139 22.29 3.38 -12.80
C HIS A 139 21.62 3.08 -11.45
N TYR A 140 21.88 1.90 -10.93
CA TYR A 140 21.36 1.48 -9.62
C TYR A 140 22.31 0.55 -8.89
N THR A 141 22.15 0.51 -7.57
CA THR A 141 22.65 -0.55 -6.70
C THR A 141 21.57 -0.96 -5.72
N GLY A 142 21.37 -2.25 -5.52
CA GLY A 142 20.35 -2.83 -4.67
C GLY A 142 20.91 -3.64 -3.51
N TRP A 143 20.31 -3.47 -2.32
CA TRP A 143 20.65 -4.18 -1.08
C TRP A 143 19.40 -4.74 -0.43
N LEU A 144 19.56 -5.81 0.33
CA LEU A 144 18.57 -6.23 1.30
C LEU A 144 18.52 -5.20 2.43
N PHE A 145 17.33 -4.84 2.89
CA PHE A 145 17.15 -3.92 4.01
C PHE A 145 17.70 -4.52 5.31
N ASP A 146 18.56 -3.79 6.01
CA ASP A 146 19.05 -4.12 7.35
C ASP A 146 19.02 -2.85 8.21
N LYS A 147 18.12 -2.80 9.19
CA LYS A 147 17.96 -1.64 10.09
C LYS A 147 19.21 -1.32 10.93
N ASN A 148 20.16 -2.26 11.04
CA ASN A 148 21.40 -2.09 11.80
C ASN A 148 22.57 -1.64 10.93
N ALA A 149 22.41 -1.65 9.61
CA ALA A 149 23.43 -1.21 8.66
C ALA A 149 23.28 0.28 8.36
N GLU A 150 24.38 0.92 8.02
CA GLU A 150 24.37 2.33 7.57
C GLU A 150 23.50 2.50 6.33
N GLY A 151 22.60 3.49 6.37
CA GLY A 151 21.61 3.71 5.30
C GLY A 151 20.64 2.55 5.08
N ASN A 152 20.49 1.66 6.09
CA ASN A 152 19.71 0.42 6.01
C ASN A 152 20.17 -0.56 4.92
N LYS A 153 21.40 -0.43 4.42
CA LYS A 153 21.99 -1.22 3.33
C LYS A 153 22.67 -2.45 3.86
N GLY A 154 21.98 -3.57 3.86
CA GLY A 154 22.54 -4.87 4.23
C GLY A 154 23.33 -5.51 3.08
N THR A 155 23.06 -6.78 2.78
CA THR A 155 23.74 -7.51 1.71
C THR A 155 23.39 -6.93 0.34
N LYS A 156 24.41 -6.51 -0.43
CA LYS A 156 24.24 -6.10 -1.84
C LYS A 156 23.90 -7.33 -2.68
N PHE A 157 22.88 -7.23 -3.53
CA PHE A 157 22.46 -8.33 -4.39
C PHE A 157 22.61 -8.02 -5.88
N ASP A 158 22.61 -6.75 -6.28
CA ASP A 158 22.77 -6.37 -7.68
C ASP A 158 23.27 -4.92 -7.83
N SER A 159 23.97 -4.63 -8.94
CA SER A 159 24.43 -3.28 -9.27
C SER A 159 24.74 -3.15 -10.76
N SER A 160 24.10 -2.21 -11.43
CA SER A 160 24.46 -1.81 -12.80
C SER A 160 25.76 -1.02 -12.85
N VAL A 161 26.11 -0.35 -11.74
CA VAL A 161 27.37 0.40 -11.61
C VAL A 161 28.56 -0.55 -11.62
N ASP A 162 28.49 -1.67 -10.90
CA ASP A 162 29.56 -2.69 -10.86
C ASP A 162 29.84 -3.32 -12.22
N ARG A 163 28.82 -3.34 -13.11
CA ARG A 163 28.93 -3.87 -14.48
C ARG A 163 29.28 -2.80 -15.51
N ASP A 164 29.26 -1.52 -15.12
CA ASP A 164 29.37 -0.37 -16.04
C ASP A 164 28.35 -0.44 -17.19
N GLU A 165 27.13 -0.95 -16.88
CA GLU A 165 26.07 -1.17 -17.85
C GLU A 165 24.76 -0.55 -17.34
N PRO A 166 24.35 0.63 -17.82
CA PRO A 166 23.07 1.25 -17.45
C PRO A 166 21.88 0.34 -17.79
N PHE A 167 20.84 0.47 -17.01
CA PHE A 167 19.61 -0.29 -17.17
C PHE A 167 18.50 0.61 -17.76
N GLU A 168 17.85 0.11 -18.82
CA GLU A 168 16.78 0.81 -19.51
C GLU A 168 15.44 0.06 -19.35
N PHE A 169 14.36 0.81 -19.09
CA PHE A 169 13.03 0.23 -19.00
C PHE A 169 11.93 1.27 -19.28
N PRO A 170 10.75 0.82 -19.77
CA PRO A 170 9.58 1.69 -19.88
C PRO A 170 8.95 1.89 -18.50
N LEU A 171 8.91 3.13 -18.05
CA LEU A 171 8.47 3.52 -16.71
C LEU A 171 6.93 3.43 -16.57
N GLY A 172 6.44 2.86 -15.46
CA GLY A 172 5.01 2.75 -15.16
C GLY A 172 4.27 1.69 -15.97
N MET A 173 4.98 0.82 -16.68
CA MET A 173 4.39 -0.19 -17.59
C MET A 173 4.41 -1.62 -17.01
N GLY A 174 4.83 -1.80 -15.76
CA GLY A 174 4.91 -3.11 -15.09
C GLY A 174 6.05 -4.00 -15.61
N HIS A 175 7.07 -3.44 -16.23
CA HIS A 175 8.26 -4.16 -16.69
C HIS A 175 9.30 -4.36 -15.58
N VAL A 176 9.18 -3.61 -14.51
CA VAL A 176 10.00 -3.68 -13.29
C VAL A 176 9.09 -3.88 -12.07
N ILE A 177 9.67 -4.11 -10.90
CA ILE A 177 8.89 -4.19 -9.66
C ILE A 177 8.11 -2.89 -9.41
N GLN A 178 6.94 -3.00 -8.81
CA GLN A 178 6.04 -1.86 -8.60
C GLN A 178 6.71 -0.70 -7.86
N GLY A 179 7.58 -1.03 -6.90
CA GLY A 179 8.35 -0.03 -6.16
C GLY A 179 9.24 0.84 -7.04
N TRP A 180 9.74 0.31 -8.15
CA TRP A 180 10.50 1.07 -9.14
C TRP A 180 9.61 1.91 -10.04
N ASP A 181 8.53 1.31 -10.56
CA ASP A 181 7.57 2.03 -11.41
C ASP A 181 7.00 3.28 -10.73
N ILE A 182 6.78 3.21 -9.41
CA ILE A 182 6.32 4.35 -8.61
C ILE A 182 7.50 5.23 -8.18
N GLY A 183 8.59 4.59 -7.73
CA GLY A 183 9.70 5.29 -7.08
C GLY A 183 10.57 6.13 -8.00
N VAL A 184 10.66 5.79 -9.30
CA VAL A 184 11.46 6.54 -10.28
C VAL A 184 10.67 7.70 -10.91
N GLN A 185 9.33 7.62 -10.90
CA GLN A 185 8.52 8.74 -11.38
C GLN A 185 8.82 10.03 -10.64
N GLY A 186 8.85 11.14 -11.38
CA GLY A 186 9.15 12.46 -10.85
C GLY A 186 10.64 12.71 -10.53
N MET A 187 11.53 11.74 -10.77
CA MET A 187 12.97 12.02 -10.76
C MET A 187 13.33 12.88 -11.97
N LYS A 188 14.33 13.74 -11.81
CA LYS A 188 14.90 14.52 -12.92
C LYS A 188 16.27 13.96 -13.31
N VAL A 189 16.59 14.00 -14.59
CA VAL A 189 17.90 13.56 -15.11
C VAL A 189 19.04 14.23 -14.35
N GLY A 190 20.02 13.45 -13.92
CA GLY A 190 21.14 13.82 -13.04
C GLY A 190 20.79 13.76 -11.55
N GLY A 191 19.56 13.37 -11.20
CA GLY A 191 19.12 13.17 -9.82
C GLY A 191 19.47 11.79 -9.28
N GLN A 192 19.54 11.69 -7.95
CA GLN A 192 19.77 10.44 -7.22
C GLN A 192 18.73 10.29 -6.13
N ARG A 193 18.18 9.08 -6.00
CA ARG A 193 17.11 8.74 -5.06
C ARG A 193 17.36 7.40 -4.41
N THR A 194 17.15 7.34 -3.10
CA THR A 194 17.06 6.08 -2.37
C THR A 194 15.60 5.64 -2.34
N LEU A 195 15.35 4.39 -2.75
CA LEU A 195 14.05 3.73 -2.67
C LEU A 195 14.09 2.66 -1.60
N ILE A 196 13.17 2.71 -0.63
CA ILE A 196 12.95 1.60 0.31
C ILE A 196 11.63 0.95 -0.09
N ILE A 197 11.74 -0.28 -0.59
CA ILE A 197 10.64 -0.99 -1.26
C ILE A 197 10.22 -2.17 -0.39
N PRO A 198 8.99 -2.17 0.18
CA PRO A 198 8.48 -3.32 0.92
C PRO A 198 8.28 -4.51 -0.02
N ALA A 199 8.29 -5.72 0.54
CA ALA A 199 8.21 -6.95 -0.24
C ALA A 199 7.00 -7.00 -1.18
N GLU A 200 5.86 -6.47 -0.76
CA GLU A 200 4.61 -6.44 -1.52
C GLU A 200 4.72 -5.62 -2.82
N MET A 201 5.61 -4.65 -2.84
CA MET A 201 5.92 -3.82 -4.01
C MET A 201 7.23 -4.23 -4.71
N GLY A 202 7.87 -5.27 -4.20
CA GLY A 202 9.09 -5.88 -4.72
C GLY A 202 8.84 -7.31 -5.24
N TYR A 203 9.52 -8.29 -4.65
CA TYR A 203 9.47 -9.70 -5.11
C TYR A 203 8.57 -10.59 -4.22
N GLY A 204 7.83 -10.01 -3.28
CA GLY A 204 6.82 -10.68 -2.47
C GLY A 204 7.34 -11.86 -1.66
N ARG A 205 6.46 -12.85 -1.44
CA ARG A 205 6.77 -14.05 -0.66
C ARG A 205 7.77 -15.01 -1.33
N ARG A 206 7.95 -14.91 -2.65
CA ARG A 206 8.82 -15.82 -3.40
C ARG A 206 10.28 -15.39 -3.40
N GLY A 207 10.56 -14.09 -3.26
CA GLY A 207 11.89 -13.55 -3.49
C GLY A 207 12.30 -13.67 -4.95
N ALA A 208 13.59 -13.53 -5.25
CA ALA A 208 14.12 -13.61 -6.61
C ALA A 208 15.56 -14.11 -6.66
N GLY A 209 15.87 -14.85 -7.72
CA GLY A 209 17.24 -15.23 -8.13
C GLY A 209 18.08 -15.99 -7.09
N GLY A 210 17.47 -16.52 -6.02
CA GLY A 210 18.18 -17.16 -4.93
C GLY A 210 18.99 -16.20 -4.05
N VAL A 211 19.03 -14.90 -4.38
CA VAL A 211 19.77 -13.87 -3.63
C VAL A 211 18.84 -12.92 -2.87
N ILE A 212 17.58 -12.82 -3.28
CA ILE A 212 16.55 -12.04 -2.57
C ILE A 212 15.60 -13.02 -1.89
N PRO A 213 15.59 -13.09 -0.54
CA PRO A 213 14.70 -13.96 0.20
C PRO A 213 13.23 -13.55 0.02
N GLY A 214 12.31 -14.47 0.33
CA GLY A 214 10.89 -14.14 0.43
C GLY A 214 10.63 -13.12 1.53
N ASN A 215 9.69 -12.22 1.31
CA ASN A 215 9.30 -11.13 2.20
C ASN A 215 10.41 -10.12 2.50
N ALA A 216 11.44 -10.01 1.65
CA ALA A 216 12.52 -9.05 1.82
C ALA A 216 12.07 -7.63 1.46
N THR A 217 12.31 -6.68 2.35
CA THR A 217 12.32 -5.26 2.02
C THR A 217 13.65 -4.95 1.34
N LEU A 218 13.62 -4.13 0.29
CA LEU A 218 14.77 -3.80 -0.54
C LEU A 218 15.13 -2.33 -0.39
N VAL A 219 16.43 -2.04 -0.51
CA VAL A 219 16.95 -0.67 -0.62
C VAL A 219 17.63 -0.54 -1.96
N PHE A 220 17.28 0.48 -2.73
CA PHE A 220 17.98 0.81 -3.97
C PHE A 220 18.46 2.25 -3.92
N GLU A 221 19.68 2.48 -4.36
CA GLU A 221 20.11 3.80 -4.82
C GLU A 221 19.99 3.82 -6.34
N VAL A 222 19.28 4.81 -6.85
CA VAL A 222 19.00 4.99 -8.28
C VAL A 222 19.49 6.35 -8.72
N GLU A 223 20.24 6.42 -9.81
CA GLU A 223 20.59 7.64 -10.51
C GLU A 223 19.90 7.64 -11.87
N LEU A 224 19.13 8.69 -12.18
CA LEU A 224 18.48 8.87 -13.48
C LEU A 224 19.44 9.52 -14.45
N LEU A 225 19.81 8.79 -15.52
CA LEU A 225 20.77 9.23 -16.54
C LEU A 225 20.09 9.84 -17.75
N GLY A 226 18.91 9.34 -18.13
CA GLY A 226 18.19 9.82 -19.32
C GLY A 226 16.73 9.46 -19.33
N VAL A 227 15.96 10.22 -20.13
CA VAL A 227 14.53 10.04 -20.42
C VAL A 227 14.34 10.11 -21.93
N GLN A 228 13.50 9.23 -22.53
CA GLN A 228 13.17 9.17 -23.95
C GLN A 228 11.67 8.99 -24.16
#